data_08cacee4e86ec05e1b0b1ac57d55246d
#
_entry.id   08cacee4e86ec05e1b0b1ac57d55246d
#
_cell.length_a   1.000
_cell.length_b   1.000
_cell.length_c   1.000
_cell.angle_alpha   90.00
_cell.angle_beta   90.00
_cell.angle_gamma   90.00
#
_symmetry.space_group_name_H-M   'P 1'
#
loop_
_entity.id
_entity.type
_entity.pdbx_description
1 polymer ?
#
loop_
_entity_poly.entity_id
_entity_poly.type
_entity_poly.pdbx_seq_one_letter_code
_entity_poly.pdbx_strand_id
1 'polypeptide(L)'
;DGSPKSLGDYMKVQFHYWSEDEIACNFRKMLTLEQYKSPEMSALYQKVLVSGPLEYIENLLCEMSKGDGKQRPAPHALAIEFYSPFYLLLAMSDGADCREKKDEIAKNYVHYIDDFFQKYF
;
A
#
# COMPACT_ATOMS: atom_id res chain seq x y z
N ASP A 1 13.10 1.21 -11.35
CA ASP A 1 13.98 0.07 -11.14
C ASP A 1 13.45 -0.79 -9.97
N GLY A 2 14.10 -1.88 -9.68
CA GLY A 2 13.67 -2.84 -8.66
C GLY A 2 14.37 -2.66 -7.31
N SER A 3 14.82 -1.46 -6.97
CA SER A 3 15.49 -1.24 -5.69
C SER A 3 14.50 -1.00 -4.55
N PRO A 4 14.89 -1.27 -3.28
CA PRO A 4 14.07 -0.93 -2.12
C PRO A 4 13.70 0.56 -2.08
N LYS A 5 14.65 1.43 -2.39
CA LYS A 5 14.41 2.88 -2.43
C LYS A 5 13.34 3.24 -3.46
N SER A 6 13.42 2.66 -4.65
CA SER A 6 12.46 2.92 -5.73
C SER A 6 11.05 2.49 -5.35
N LEU A 7 10.90 1.30 -4.78
CA LEU A 7 9.59 0.82 -4.32
C LEU A 7 9.05 1.68 -3.17
N GLY A 8 9.89 2.03 -2.22
CA GLY A 8 9.51 2.90 -1.11
C GLY A 8 9.01 4.25 -1.59
N ASP A 9 9.75 4.89 -2.49
CA ASP A 9 9.36 6.19 -3.05
C ASP A 9 8.04 6.09 -3.82
N TYR A 10 7.88 5.03 -4.62
CA TYR A 10 6.64 4.78 -5.36
C TYR A 10 5.44 4.67 -4.40
N MET A 11 5.59 3.91 -3.32
CA MET A 11 4.48 3.73 -2.36
C MET A 11 4.14 5.02 -1.62
N LYS A 12 5.14 5.85 -1.30
CA LYS A 12 4.89 7.16 -0.68
C LYS A 12 4.07 8.07 -1.61
N VAL A 13 4.40 8.07 -2.90
CA VAL A 13 3.64 8.82 -3.92
C VAL A 13 2.22 8.27 -4.03
N GLN A 14 2.06 6.95 -4.05
CA GLN A 14 0.75 6.30 -4.12
C GLN A 14 -0.10 6.64 -2.89
N PHE A 15 0.49 6.64 -1.70
CA PHE A 15 -0.25 7.00 -0.50
C PHE A 15 -0.77 8.44 -0.58
N HIS A 16 0.09 9.37 -0.99
CA HIS A 16 -0.31 10.77 -1.17
C HIS A 16 -1.44 10.91 -2.19
N TYR A 17 -1.33 10.23 -3.33
CA TYR A 17 -2.34 10.25 -4.37
C TYR A 17 -3.70 9.75 -3.87
N TRP A 18 -3.71 8.56 -3.28
CA TRP A 18 -4.96 7.93 -2.85
C TRP A 18 -5.59 8.57 -1.61
N SER A 19 -4.81 9.31 -0.80
CA SER A 19 -5.32 10.00 0.38
C SER A 19 -5.65 11.47 0.15
N GLU A 20 -5.04 12.12 -0.85
CA GLU A 20 -5.15 13.57 -1.03
C GLU A 20 -5.82 13.99 -2.34
N ASP A 21 -5.66 13.22 -3.43
CA ASP A 21 -6.29 13.59 -4.70
C ASP A 21 -7.80 13.37 -4.60
N GLU A 22 -8.57 14.41 -4.84
CA GLU A 22 -10.03 14.35 -4.67
C GLU A 22 -10.68 13.28 -5.53
N ILE A 23 -10.30 13.18 -6.80
CA ILE A 23 -10.87 12.20 -7.73
C ILE A 23 -10.48 10.79 -7.30
N ALA A 24 -9.20 10.55 -7.01
CA ALA A 24 -8.72 9.24 -6.58
C ALA A 24 -9.37 8.81 -5.27
N CYS A 25 -9.44 9.73 -4.31
CA CYS A 25 -10.03 9.48 -3.00
C CYS A 25 -11.52 9.10 -3.13
N ASN A 26 -12.27 9.85 -3.94
CA ASN A 26 -13.68 9.58 -4.16
C ASN A 26 -13.91 8.27 -4.92
N PHE A 27 -13.06 7.97 -5.89
CA PHE A 27 -13.11 6.69 -6.61
C PHE A 27 -12.88 5.51 -5.66
N ARG A 28 -11.86 5.60 -4.81
CA ARG A 28 -11.57 4.56 -3.82
C ARG A 28 -12.73 4.35 -2.83
N LYS A 29 -13.30 5.45 -2.34
CA LYS A 29 -14.45 5.40 -1.43
C LYS A 29 -15.66 4.78 -2.12
N MET A 30 -15.90 5.14 -3.37
CA MET A 30 -17.00 4.58 -4.17
C MET A 30 -16.83 3.06 -4.31
N LEU A 31 -15.63 2.61 -4.68
CA LEU A 31 -15.35 1.17 -4.80
C LEU A 31 -15.57 0.45 -3.48
N THR A 32 -15.13 1.06 -2.37
CA THR A 32 -15.32 0.48 -1.04
C THR A 32 -16.78 0.24 -0.72
N LEU A 33 -17.66 1.19 -1.06
CA LEU A 33 -19.08 1.08 -0.84
C LEU A 33 -19.76 0.10 -1.81
N GLU A 34 -19.33 0.12 -3.08
CA GLU A 34 -20.00 -0.66 -4.14
C GLU A 34 -19.58 -2.13 -4.19
N GLN A 35 -18.48 -2.50 -3.53
CA GLN A 35 -17.94 -3.86 -3.63
C GLN A 35 -18.93 -4.95 -3.22
N TYR A 36 -19.89 -4.63 -2.39
CA TYR A 36 -20.88 -5.60 -1.90
C TYR A 36 -22.16 -5.65 -2.73
N LYS A 37 -22.30 -4.79 -3.73
CA LYS A 37 -23.53 -4.67 -4.52
C LYS A 37 -23.56 -5.58 -5.74
N SER A 38 -22.41 -5.93 -6.30
CA SER A 38 -22.33 -6.80 -7.47
C SER A 38 -21.00 -7.52 -7.56
N PRO A 39 -20.96 -8.71 -8.23
CA PRO A 39 -19.68 -9.40 -8.46
C PRO A 39 -18.69 -8.56 -9.28
N GLU A 40 -19.18 -7.76 -10.23
CA GLU A 40 -18.33 -6.91 -11.07
C GLU A 40 -17.64 -5.82 -10.24
N MET A 41 -18.37 -5.19 -9.32
CA MET A 41 -17.82 -4.16 -8.45
C MET A 41 -16.86 -4.76 -7.43
N SER A 42 -17.18 -5.93 -6.90
CA SER A 42 -16.27 -6.66 -6.02
C SER A 42 -14.95 -6.99 -6.73
N ALA A 43 -15.02 -7.49 -7.95
CA ALA A 43 -13.84 -7.82 -8.74
C ALA A 43 -12.98 -6.58 -9.01
N LEU A 44 -13.62 -5.45 -9.32
CA LEU A 44 -12.91 -4.20 -9.57
C LEU A 44 -12.21 -3.69 -8.30
N TYR A 45 -12.92 -3.72 -7.16
CA TYR A 45 -12.34 -3.37 -5.86
C TYR A 45 -11.10 -4.20 -5.57
N GLN A 46 -11.20 -5.52 -5.71
CA GLN A 46 -10.08 -6.43 -5.48
C GLN A 46 -8.90 -6.11 -6.40
N LYS A 47 -9.17 -5.90 -7.68
CA LYS A 47 -8.12 -5.61 -8.68
C LYS A 47 -7.41 -4.29 -8.39
N VAL A 48 -8.13 -3.26 -8.01
CA VAL A 48 -7.55 -1.91 -7.84
C VAL A 48 -6.88 -1.76 -6.48
N LEU A 49 -7.48 -2.28 -5.41
CA LEU A 49 -7.06 -1.98 -4.04
C LEU A 49 -6.48 -3.15 -3.26
N VAL A 50 -6.69 -4.38 -3.70
CA VAL A 50 -6.27 -5.56 -2.94
C VAL A 50 -5.32 -6.44 -3.73
N SER A 51 -5.86 -7.33 -4.58
CA SER A 51 -5.03 -8.33 -5.27
C SER A 51 -4.07 -7.73 -6.29
N GLY A 52 -4.48 -6.68 -7.00
CA GLY A 52 -3.61 -6.04 -7.97
C GLY A 52 -2.34 -5.45 -7.36
N PRO A 53 -2.46 -4.53 -6.38
CA PRO A 53 -1.28 -3.99 -5.71
C PRO A 53 -0.47 -5.07 -4.99
N LEU A 54 -1.14 -6.02 -4.33
CA LEU A 54 -0.45 -7.07 -3.59
C LEU A 54 0.41 -7.94 -4.50
N GLU A 55 -0.12 -8.35 -5.66
CA GLU A 55 0.61 -9.17 -6.63
C GLU A 55 1.81 -8.40 -7.20
N TYR A 56 1.63 -7.13 -7.53
CA TYR A 56 2.70 -6.28 -8.02
C TYR A 56 3.84 -6.18 -6.99
N ILE A 57 3.49 -5.91 -5.74
CA ILE A 57 4.46 -5.80 -4.64
C ILE A 57 5.17 -7.13 -4.41
N GLU A 58 4.42 -8.24 -4.40
CA GLU A 58 5.00 -9.57 -4.21
C GLU A 58 6.06 -9.88 -5.26
N ASN A 59 5.77 -9.58 -6.53
CA ASN A 59 6.71 -9.82 -7.61
C ASN A 59 7.98 -8.98 -7.45
N LEU A 60 7.84 -7.70 -7.07
CA LEU A 60 9.01 -6.84 -6.86
C LEU A 60 9.84 -7.30 -5.67
N LEU A 61 9.19 -7.63 -4.55
CA LEU A 61 9.92 -8.08 -3.35
C LEU A 61 10.61 -9.42 -3.59
N CYS A 62 9.98 -10.29 -4.38
CA CYS A 62 10.61 -11.56 -4.77
C CYS A 62 11.90 -11.32 -5.54
N GLU A 63 11.88 -10.42 -6.54
CA GLU A 63 13.06 -10.08 -7.32
C GLU A 63 14.16 -9.44 -6.45
N MET A 64 13.77 -8.49 -5.58
CA MET A 64 14.72 -7.81 -4.70
C MET A 64 15.36 -8.75 -3.67
N SER A 65 14.72 -9.87 -3.35
CA SER A 65 15.21 -10.83 -2.36
C SER A 65 16.25 -11.81 -2.90
N LYS A 66 16.47 -11.84 -4.21
CA LYS A 66 17.36 -12.81 -4.83
C LYS A 66 18.83 -12.45 -4.57
N GLY A 67 19.61 -13.47 -4.22
CA GLY A 67 21.07 -13.43 -4.28
C GLY A 67 21.81 -12.76 -3.15
N ASP A 68 21.14 -12.23 -2.11
CA ASP A 68 21.83 -11.58 -1.00
C ASP A 68 22.02 -12.46 0.24
N GLY A 69 21.47 -13.68 0.23
CA GLY A 69 21.62 -14.63 1.33
C GLY A 69 20.89 -14.28 2.62
N LYS A 70 20.09 -13.21 2.64
CA LYS A 70 19.37 -12.79 3.84
C LYS A 70 18.13 -13.66 4.07
N GLN A 71 17.84 -13.93 5.35
CA GLN A 71 16.64 -14.62 5.74
C GLN A 71 15.44 -13.67 5.74
N ARG A 72 14.38 -14.05 5.04
CA ARG A 72 13.13 -13.29 4.96
C ARG A 72 11.94 -14.22 4.98
N PRO A 73 10.74 -13.73 5.36
CA PRO A 73 9.50 -14.47 5.11
C PRO A 73 9.33 -14.79 3.63
N ALA A 74 8.49 -15.78 3.32
CA ALA A 74 8.14 -16.08 1.94
C ALA A 74 7.58 -14.84 1.24
N PRO A 75 7.79 -14.70 -0.09
CA PRO A 75 7.39 -13.46 -0.81
C PRO A 75 5.96 -13.02 -0.58
N HIS A 76 5.02 -13.97 -0.52
CA HIS A 76 3.61 -13.63 -0.28
C HIS A 76 3.39 -13.04 1.11
N ALA A 77 3.95 -13.65 2.13
CA ALA A 77 3.85 -13.15 3.51
C ALA A 77 4.54 -11.80 3.65
N LEU A 78 5.68 -11.63 3.00
CA LEU A 78 6.43 -10.37 3.00
C LEU A 78 5.61 -9.25 2.35
N ALA A 79 4.95 -9.55 1.23
CA ALA A 79 4.10 -8.58 0.54
C ALA A 79 2.91 -8.15 1.38
N ILE A 80 2.27 -9.07 2.09
CA ILE A 80 1.17 -8.75 3.00
C ILE A 80 1.66 -7.81 4.10
N GLU A 81 2.80 -8.12 4.71
CA GLU A 81 3.37 -7.27 5.76
C GLU A 81 3.67 -5.86 5.23
N PHE A 82 4.21 -5.76 4.03
CA PHE A 82 4.55 -4.47 3.42
C PHE A 82 3.31 -3.64 3.06
N TYR A 83 2.28 -4.28 2.49
CA TYR A 83 1.10 -3.57 2.00
C TYR A 83 0.10 -3.24 3.10
N SER A 84 0.05 -4.00 4.19
CA SER A 84 -0.95 -3.82 5.24
C SER A 84 -1.00 -2.41 5.81
N PRO A 85 0.11 -1.74 6.14
CA PRO A 85 0.05 -0.36 6.64
C PRO A 85 -0.54 0.62 5.64
N PHE A 86 -0.25 0.46 4.36
CA PHE A 86 -0.82 1.31 3.31
C PHE A 86 -2.35 1.25 3.35
N TYR A 87 -2.87 0.04 3.36
CA TYR A 87 -4.32 -0.20 3.33
C TYR A 87 -5.01 0.35 4.59
N LEU A 88 -4.46 0.05 5.75
CA LEU A 88 -5.03 0.50 7.02
C LEU A 88 -4.93 2.01 7.20
N LEU A 89 -3.78 2.59 6.88
CA LEU A 89 -3.57 4.02 7.08
C LEU A 89 -4.38 4.88 6.13
N LEU A 90 -4.71 4.39 4.92
CA LEU A 90 -5.66 5.07 4.05
C LEU A 90 -7.03 5.18 4.72
N ALA A 91 -7.51 4.09 5.32
CA ALA A 91 -8.79 4.10 6.04
C ALA A 91 -8.74 5.09 7.21
N MET A 92 -7.63 5.11 7.95
CA MET A 92 -7.45 6.05 9.06
C MET A 92 -7.45 7.51 8.55
N SER A 93 -6.80 7.76 7.42
CA SER A 93 -6.77 9.09 6.80
C SER A 93 -8.17 9.56 6.41
N ASP A 94 -9.01 8.67 5.92
CA ASP A 94 -10.40 8.99 5.59
C ASP A 94 -11.20 9.46 6.82
N GLY A 95 -10.88 8.92 7.98
CA GLY A 95 -11.55 9.28 9.24
C GLY A 95 -10.96 10.48 9.95
N ALA A 96 -9.85 11.02 9.45
CA ALA A 96 -9.20 12.18 10.08
C ALA A 96 -10.01 13.46 9.84
N ASP A 97 -10.23 14.23 10.90
CA ASP A 97 -11.09 15.41 10.87
C ASP A 97 -10.34 16.73 10.68
N CYS A 98 -9.02 16.68 10.54
CA CYS A 98 -8.21 17.87 10.32
C CYS A 98 -6.91 17.54 9.56
N ARG A 99 -6.32 18.59 8.99
CA ARG A 99 -5.07 18.48 8.21
C ARG A 99 -3.92 17.92 9.05
N GLU A 100 -3.83 18.35 10.29
CA GLU A 100 -2.75 17.93 11.19
C GLU A 100 -2.74 16.41 11.41
N LYS A 101 -3.93 15.82 11.62
CA LYS A 101 -4.05 14.37 11.76
C LYS A 101 -3.71 13.62 10.49
N LYS A 102 -4.14 14.15 9.33
CA LYS A 102 -3.79 13.55 8.03
C LYS A 102 -2.28 13.56 7.79
N ASP A 103 -1.63 14.67 8.12
CA ASP A 103 -0.18 14.80 7.95
C ASP A 103 0.58 13.84 8.87
N GLU A 104 0.10 13.64 10.09
CA GLU A 104 0.69 12.69 11.02
C GLU A 104 0.56 11.25 10.51
N ILE A 105 -0.59 10.89 9.97
CA ILE A 105 -0.80 9.56 9.37
C ILE A 105 0.16 9.34 8.19
N ALA A 106 0.33 10.35 7.34
CA ALA A 106 1.27 10.26 6.21
C ALA A 106 2.71 10.07 6.69
N LYS A 107 3.12 10.77 7.75
CA LYS A 107 4.44 10.58 8.35
C LYS A 107 4.61 9.18 8.94
N ASN A 108 3.58 8.66 9.59
CA ASN A 108 3.61 7.30 10.10
C ASN A 108 3.80 6.30 8.99
N TYR A 109 3.14 6.50 7.85
CA TYR A 109 3.32 5.60 6.71
C TYR A 109 4.78 5.58 6.22
N VAL A 110 5.42 6.74 6.13
CA VAL A 110 6.84 6.81 5.77
C VAL A 110 7.69 5.99 6.73
N HIS A 111 7.43 6.09 8.04
CA HIS A 111 8.14 5.30 9.05
C HIS A 111 7.95 3.79 8.85
N TYR A 112 6.72 3.34 8.55
CA TYR A 112 6.46 1.92 8.30
C TYR A 112 7.22 1.41 7.09
N ILE A 113 7.29 2.21 6.01
CA ILE A 113 8.08 1.85 4.83
C ILE A 113 9.56 1.73 5.18
N ASP A 114 10.10 2.74 5.85
CA ASP A 114 11.52 2.78 6.18
C ASP A 114 11.91 1.62 7.12
N ASP A 115 11.07 1.36 8.12
CA ASP A 115 11.28 0.25 9.06
C ASP A 115 11.26 -1.11 8.35
N PHE A 116 10.32 -1.29 7.43
CA PHE A 116 10.22 -2.52 6.65
C PHE A 116 11.52 -2.79 5.89
N PHE A 117 12.01 -1.80 5.15
CA PHE A 117 13.23 -1.98 4.36
C PHE A 117 14.46 -2.13 5.24
N GLN A 118 14.53 -1.42 6.35
CA GLN A 118 15.62 -1.57 7.30
C GLN A 118 15.64 -2.99 7.90
N LYS A 119 14.47 -3.54 8.18
CA LYS A 119 14.34 -4.87 8.77
C LYS A 119 14.72 -5.98 7.81
N TYR A 120 14.33 -5.88 6.53
CA TYR A 120 14.44 -6.99 5.60
C TYR A 120 15.46 -6.78 4.48
N PHE A 121 15.93 -5.58 4.26
CA PHE A 121 16.84 -5.25 3.17
C PHE A 121 18.03 -4.39 3.61
#